data_95b1bea7736ba328c1e4816512c6f3de
#
_entry.id   95b1bea7736ba328c1e4816512c6f3de
#
_cell.length_a   1.000
_cell.length_b   1.000
_cell.length_c   1.000
_cell.angle_alpha   90.00
_cell.angle_beta   90.00
_cell.angle_gamma   90.00
#
_symmetry.space_group_name_H-M   'P 1'
#
loop_
_entity.id
_entity.type
_entity.pdbx_description
1 polymer ?
#
loop_
_entity_poly.entity_id
_entity_poly.type
_entity_poly.pdbx_seq_one_letter_code
_entity_poly.pdbx_strand_id
1 'polypeptide(L)'
;MMSNRLFLLPRSALACAFAVALTTGLAGCGGGGYTPGAVSQASDRRELPQALLTRAAVNYSPFRTSRGPADLASEVITPANVLQDLRLVQATGIGTIRLFSSRGFAETVLQVIRDNGLDLKVQLGAFPNPVSGAPAEADNQAELDACIRLANAYPEIVLAVSVGNEKLVEWSTAQIAPEVMAGYLRKVRAAVRQPVTTNDNWLMWSKVPRSVAETVDFAAVHVYPFLDTFYDPTRYDWRQKSVPEAQRARAMIDASVAEAKKQFEAARAGLAKLGLSTIPMVVGETGWAAVDTNGGPTLAFRAHPVNQKMYFDAMQLWAQQGRRDPQGPKAVFFFQAFDEPWKQGDDGWGLFNASRQARYVVQGLGTCGQTWACEPSSYTEADAVKWVPPTLAAAVTASRYTLFADAAVAGEERATGLRWDPFATTGYRESSAGAPSADGGVHLEVSPNPVDYGWGLFQYSGTGVLANLSNFAGGRLNFLVRSDGYPGKIEVGISTDTEDRDVQEAFLQIAPGQYGYCNTNSWCEVSIPISAFVAANPRLDLRFVNFRFIIADRYSFTGKPPNLTGLPLLRIDNLHWTR
;
A
#
# COMPACT_ATOMS: atom_id res chain seq x y z
N MET A 1 17.78 0.96 5.39
CA MET A 1 16.91 -0.10 4.84
C MET A 1 15.56 0.09 5.50
N MET A 2 14.64 0.76 4.82
CA MET A 2 13.31 1.04 5.39
C MET A 2 12.37 -0.09 5.00
N SER A 3 12.02 -0.92 5.96
CA SER A 3 10.87 -1.82 5.83
C SER A 3 9.62 -0.94 5.93
N ASN A 4 9.00 -0.62 4.80
CA ASN A 4 7.68 0.01 4.78
C ASN A 4 6.61 -1.02 5.12
N ARG A 5 6.59 -1.47 6.37
CA ARG A 5 5.39 -2.12 6.90
C ARG A 5 4.39 -1.01 7.18
N LEU A 6 3.40 -0.89 6.30
CA LEU A 6 2.27 0.01 6.52
C LEU A 6 1.50 -0.43 7.75
N PHE A 7 1.63 0.34 8.82
CA PHE A 7 0.77 0.19 10.00
C PHE A 7 -0.62 0.73 9.70
N LEU A 8 -1.61 -0.03 10.11
CA LEU A 8 -3.01 0.35 10.13
C LEU A 8 -3.21 1.58 11.02
N LEU A 9 -3.63 2.70 10.43
CA LEU A 9 -4.16 3.83 11.17
C LEU A 9 -5.63 3.55 11.51
N PRO A 10 -6.04 3.54 12.77
CA PRO A 10 -7.45 3.63 13.09
C PRO A 10 -7.93 5.05 12.74
N ARG A 11 -8.78 5.17 11.74
CA ARG A 11 -9.53 6.40 11.50
C ARG A 11 -10.60 6.52 12.58
N SER A 12 -10.34 7.30 13.62
CA SER A 12 -11.40 7.87 14.43
C SER A 12 -12.22 8.81 13.54
N ALA A 13 -13.48 8.44 13.29
CA ALA A 13 -14.44 9.25 12.59
C ALA A 13 -14.70 10.54 13.38
N LEU A 14 -14.16 11.67 12.94
CA LEU A 14 -14.60 12.98 13.38
C LEU A 14 -15.87 13.32 12.59
N ALA A 15 -17.02 13.06 13.19
CA ALA A 15 -18.30 13.56 12.72
C ALA A 15 -18.38 15.05 13.09
N CYS A 16 -18.03 15.94 12.14
CA CYS A 16 -18.40 17.34 12.24
C CYS A 16 -19.85 17.51 11.78
N ALA A 17 -20.73 17.70 12.75
CA ALA A 17 -22.08 18.19 12.50
C ALA A 17 -22.01 19.66 12.08
N PHE A 18 -22.32 19.96 10.83
CA PHE A 18 -22.58 21.33 10.39
C PHE A 18 -24.05 21.65 10.62
N ALA A 19 -24.27 22.58 11.56
CA ALA A 19 -25.56 23.24 11.75
C ALA A 19 -25.79 24.20 10.58
N VAL A 20 -26.90 23.99 9.87
CA VAL A 20 -27.40 24.91 8.85
C VAL A 20 -28.14 26.05 9.55
N ALA A 21 -27.63 27.26 9.47
CA ALA A 21 -28.35 28.47 9.81
C ALA A 21 -28.96 29.04 8.52
N LEU A 22 -30.29 28.98 8.42
CA LEU A 22 -31.07 29.74 7.44
C LEU A 22 -31.08 31.23 7.86
N THR A 23 -30.64 32.12 6.97
CA THR A 23 -31.05 33.53 7.03
C THR A 23 -31.64 33.92 5.69
N THR A 24 -32.91 34.26 5.74
CA THR A 24 -33.69 34.92 4.69
C THR A 24 -33.36 36.41 4.65
N GLY A 25 -33.12 36.95 3.46
CA GLY A 25 -32.98 38.39 3.27
C GLY A 25 -33.28 38.79 1.83
N LEU A 26 -34.25 39.69 1.69
CA LEU A 26 -34.97 40.12 0.48
C LEU A 26 -34.17 41.04 -0.47
N ALA A 27 -34.48 40.84 -1.73
CA ALA A 27 -34.67 41.77 -2.85
C ALA A 27 -33.89 43.09 -2.98
N GLY A 28 -33.28 43.23 -4.16
CA GLY A 28 -32.83 44.52 -4.74
C GLY A 28 -32.57 44.40 -6.23
N CYS A 29 -33.27 45.18 -7.03
CA CYS A 29 -33.35 45.18 -8.49
C CYS A 29 -32.09 45.68 -9.21
N GLY A 30 -31.82 45.11 -10.38
CA GLY A 30 -31.44 45.87 -11.60
C GLY A 30 -29.96 45.90 -11.95
N GLY A 31 -29.62 45.33 -13.10
CA GLY A 31 -28.35 45.59 -13.78
C GLY A 31 -27.93 44.48 -14.73
N GLY A 32 -27.94 44.79 -16.02
CA GLY A 32 -27.72 43.95 -17.18
C GLY A 32 -26.74 42.79 -17.05
N GLY A 33 -27.23 41.60 -17.27
CA GLY A 33 -26.44 40.37 -17.27
C GLY A 33 -25.53 40.27 -18.50
N TYR A 34 -24.25 40.38 -18.28
CA TYR A 34 -23.27 39.74 -19.14
C TYR A 34 -23.22 38.28 -18.74
N THR A 35 -23.87 37.42 -19.46
CA THR A 35 -23.63 35.97 -19.40
C THR A 35 -22.25 35.73 -20.04
N PRO A 36 -21.23 35.30 -19.30
CA PRO A 36 -20.05 34.75 -19.95
C PRO A 36 -20.53 33.52 -20.70
N GLY A 37 -20.45 33.56 -22.04
CA GLY A 37 -20.71 32.39 -22.85
C GLY A 37 -19.91 31.23 -22.28
N ALA A 38 -20.57 30.08 -22.08
CA ALA A 38 -19.91 28.83 -21.79
C ALA A 38 -18.93 28.58 -22.94
N VAL A 39 -17.65 28.87 -22.67
CA VAL A 39 -16.58 28.52 -23.61
C VAL A 39 -16.58 27.00 -23.69
N SER A 40 -17.01 26.48 -24.83
CA SER A 40 -16.95 25.07 -25.17
C SER A 40 -15.49 24.65 -25.20
N GLN A 41 -14.95 24.21 -24.06
CA GLN A 41 -13.58 23.68 -23.95
C GLN A 41 -13.46 22.25 -24.51
N ALA A 42 -14.51 21.71 -25.12
CA ALA A 42 -14.48 20.38 -25.72
C ALA A 42 -13.60 20.27 -26.99
N SER A 43 -13.20 21.40 -27.60
CA SER A 43 -12.53 21.40 -28.90
C SER A 43 -10.99 21.31 -28.85
N ASP A 44 -10.35 21.30 -27.67
CA ASP A 44 -8.87 21.36 -27.56
C ASP A 44 -8.25 20.10 -26.90
N ARG A 45 -9.05 19.05 -26.60
CA ARG A 45 -8.54 17.80 -26.07
C ARG A 45 -8.02 16.91 -27.18
N ARG A 46 -6.83 16.35 -26.96
CA ARG A 46 -6.21 15.41 -27.89
C ARG A 46 -6.86 14.04 -27.75
N GLU A 47 -7.11 13.42 -28.89
CA GLU A 47 -7.64 12.07 -28.93
C GLU A 47 -6.58 11.04 -28.49
N LEU A 48 -7.04 9.95 -27.89
CA LEU A 48 -6.17 8.81 -27.61
C LEU A 48 -5.79 8.10 -28.91
N PRO A 49 -4.48 7.86 -29.15
CA PRO A 49 -4.04 7.17 -30.36
C PRO A 49 -4.64 5.76 -30.48
N GLN A 50 -5.04 5.37 -31.68
CA GLN A 50 -5.64 4.06 -31.95
C GLN A 50 -4.75 2.90 -31.44
N ALA A 51 -3.43 3.04 -31.54
CA ALA A 51 -2.51 2.05 -31.05
C ALA A 51 -2.56 1.85 -29.52
N LEU A 52 -2.96 2.86 -28.75
CA LEU A 52 -3.22 2.70 -27.30
C LEU A 52 -4.55 1.97 -27.04
N LEU A 53 -5.55 2.22 -27.88
CA LEU A 53 -6.90 1.65 -27.74
C LEU A 53 -6.98 0.16 -28.10
N THR A 54 -6.03 -0.36 -28.87
CA THR A 54 -6.07 -1.74 -29.40
C THR A 54 -5.13 -2.72 -28.72
N ARG A 55 -4.18 -2.23 -27.93
CA ARG A 55 -3.12 -3.04 -27.32
C ARG A 55 -3.45 -3.38 -25.87
N ALA A 56 -3.01 -4.56 -25.41
CA ALA A 56 -2.89 -4.84 -23.98
C ALA A 56 -1.74 -4.02 -23.38
N ALA A 57 -1.85 -3.64 -22.12
CA ALA A 57 -0.92 -2.72 -21.49
C ALA A 57 -0.46 -3.21 -20.11
N VAL A 58 0.79 -2.85 -19.72
CA VAL A 58 1.39 -3.22 -18.44
C VAL A 58 2.29 -2.10 -17.93
N ASN A 59 2.40 -1.97 -16.61
CA ASN A 59 3.39 -1.10 -15.98
C ASN A 59 4.75 -1.78 -16.01
N TYR A 60 5.80 -1.05 -16.32
CA TYR A 60 7.16 -1.58 -16.46
C TYR A 60 8.19 -0.75 -15.74
N SER A 61 9.03 -1.44 -14.97
CA SER A 61 10.28 -0.93 -14.39
C SER A 61 11.38 -1.98 -14.60
N PRO A 62 12.62 -1.57 -14.92
CA PRO A 62 13.72 -2.50 -15.25
C PRO A 62 14.47 -3.04 -14.03
N PHE A 63 14.04 -2.70 -12.80
CA PHE A 63 14.76 -3.05 -11.58
C PHE A 63 14.85 -4.57 -11.37
N ARG A 64 16.05 -5.04 -10.96
CA ARG A 64 16.36 -6.46 -10.77
C ARG A 64 16.89 -6.78 -9.39
N THR A 65 17.31 -5.78 -8.64
CA THR A 65 17.94 -5.93 -7.33
C THR A 65 17.15 -5.21 -6.25
N SER A 66 17.62 -5.30 -5.01
CA SER A 66 17.06 -4.56 -3.89
C SER A 66 17.44 -3.07 -3.83
N ARG A 67 18.12 -2.55 -4.87
CA ARG A 67 18.63 -1.16 -4.92
C ARG A 67 17.55 -0.16 -5.33
N GLY A 68 16.85 -0.42 -6.42
CA GLY A 68 15.73 0.38 -6.90
C GLY A 68 16.06 1.83 -7.26
N PRO A 69 15.04 2.71 -7.29
CA PRO A 69 15.20 4.10 -7.71
C PRO A 69 16.13 4.92 -6.83
N ALA A 70 16.30 4.54 -5.56
CA ALA A 70 17.16 5.26 -4.61
C ALA A 70 18.66 5.12 -4.91
N ASP A 71 19.05 4.06 -5.64
CA ASP A 71 20.45 3.79 -5.97
C ASP A 71 20.56 3.24 -7.41
N LEU A 72 20.16 4.06 -8.37
CA LEU A 72 20.21 3.73 -9.80
C LEU A 72 21.62 3.41 -10.29
N ALA A 73 22.65 4.00 -9.69
CA ALA A 73 24.04 3.77 -10.10
C ALA A 73 24.52 2.34 -9.80
N SER A 74 23.93 1.71 -8.79
CA SER A 74 24.22 0.32 -8.40
C SER A 74 23.26 -0.70 -9.01
N GLU A 75 22.21 -0.25 -9.70
CA GLU A 75 21.27 -1.12 -10.40
C GLU A 75 21.82 -1.46 -11.80
N VAL A 76 21.61 -2.69 -12.23
CA VAL A 76 22.16 -3.18 -13.51
C VAL A 76 21.15 -2.93 -14.65
N ILE A 77 20.97 -1.68 -15.05
CA ILE A 77 20.11 -1.26 -16.16
C ILE A 77 20.94 -1.10 -17.43
N THR A 78 21.17 -2.21 -18.13
CA THR A 78 21.88 -2.21 -19.42
C THR A 78 20.91 -2.35 -20.58
N PRO A 79 21.25 -1.88 -21.81
CA PRO A 79 20.42 -2.11 -23.00
C PRO A 79 20.10 -3.59 -23.21
N ALA A 80 21.02 -4.51 -22.90
CA ALA A 80 20.83 -5.95 -23.03
C ALA A 80 19.76 -6.48 -22.04
N ASN A 81 19.79 -6.02 -20.77
CA ASN A 81 18.80 -6.40 -19.77
C ASN A 81 17.42 -5.83 -20.11
N VAL A 82 17.37 -4.57 -20.55
CA VAL A 82 16.12 -3.94 -21.01
C VAL A 82 15.57 -4.68 -22.23
N LEU A 83 16.40 -5.06 -23.19
CA LEU A 83 15.98 -5.83 -24.37
C LEU A 83 15.39 -7.19 -23.99
N GLN A 84 16.01 -7.89 -23.02
CA GLN A 84 15.48 -9.13 -22.49
C GLN A 84 14.07 -8.92 -21.93
N ASP A 85 13.92 -7.93 -21.06
CA ASP A 85 12.63 -7.61 -20.44
C ASP A 85 11.54 -7.29 -21.47
N LEU A 86 11.86 -6.41 -22.43
CA LEU A 86 10.91 -5.98 -23.45
C LEU A 86 10.50 -7.11 -24.41
N ARG A 87 11.40 -8.03 -24.72
CA ARG A 87 11.08 -9.24 -25.50
C ARG A 87 10.16 -10.17 -24.74
N LEU A 88 10.34 -10.34 -23.43
CA LEU A 88 9.43 -11.11 -22.58
C LEU A 88 8.04 -10.48 -22.56
N VAL A 89 7.95 -9.16 -22.36
CA VAL A 89 6.67 -8.43 -22.39
C VAL A 89 5.99 -8.61 -23.74
N GLN A 90 6.71 -8.38 -24.83
CA GLN A 90 6.15 -8.50 -26.18
C GLN A 90 5.66 -9.93 -26.48
N ALA A 91 6.37 -10.95 -26.01
CA ALA A 91 5.99 -12.34 -26.18
C ALA A 91 4.68 -12.73 -25.47
N THR A 92 4.23 -11.96 -24.48
CA THR A 92 2.90 -12.14 -23.87
C THR A 92 1.75 -11.59 -24.72
N GLY A 93 2.02 -10.91 -25.84
CA GLY A 93 1.03 -10.19 -26.62
C GLY A 93 0.72 -8.77 -26.09
N ILE A 94 1.38 -8.33 -25.02
CA ILE A 94 1.29 -6.97 -24.51
C ILE A 94 2.06 -6.04 -25.47
N GLY A 95 1.40 -4.98 -25.94
CA GLY A 95 1.96 -4.05 -26.90
C GLY A 95 2.15 -2.63 -26.39
N THR A 96 1.80 -2.35 -25.13
CA THR A 96 1.99 -1.03 -24.52
C THR A 96 2.58 -1.18 -23.13
N ILE A 97 3.62 -0.41 -22.82
CA ILE A 97 4.19 -0.31 -21.48
C ILE A 97 4.01 1.10 -20.92
N ARG A 98 3.91 1.22 -19.62
CA ARG A 98 3.96 2.50 -18.93
C ARG A 98 5.25 2.61 -18.13
N LEU A 99 5.95 3.74 -18.29
CA LEU A 99 7.10 4.14 -17.49
C LEU A 99 6.68 5.21 -16.49
N PHE A 100 7.30 5.21 -15.30
CA PHE A 100 6.94 6.12 -14.21
C PHE A 100 7.70 7.44 -14.23
N SER A 101 8.93 7.44 -14.77
CA SER A 101 9.83 8.60 -14.82
C SER A 101 10.48 8.70 -16.19
N SER A 102 10.88 9.90 -16.55
CA SER A 102 11.59 10.21 -17.80
C SER A 102 13.10 10.29 -17.63
N ARG A 103 13.59 10.33 -16.39
CA ARG A 103 15.02 10.28 -16.06
C ARG A 103 15.48 8.86 -15.75
N GLY A 104 16.77 8.68 -15.64
CA GLY A 104 17.37 7.39 -15.29
C GLY A 104 17.40 6.41 -16.48
N PHE A 105 16.37 5.59 -16.63
CA PHE A 105 16.36 4.50 -17.62
C PHE A 105 15.42 4.70 -18.82
N ALA A 106 14.54 5.69 -18.80
CA ALA A 106 13.51 5.84 -19.84
C ALA A 106 14.09 5.98 -21.23
N GLU A 107 15.16 6.75 -21.40
CA GLU A 107 15.83 6.92 -22.69
C GLU A 107 16.42 5.59 -23.21
N THR A 108 17.03 4.80 -22.34
CA THR A 108 17.53 3.46 -22.68
C THR A 108 16.40 2.56 -23.17
N VAL A 109 15.23 2.58 -22.52
CA VAL A 109 14.06 1.81 -22.93
C VAL A 109 13.60 2.22 -24.33
N LEU A 110 13.47 3.52 -24.60
CA LEU A 110 13.03 4.05 -25.90
C LEU A 110 14.04 3.73 -27.02
N GLN A 111 15.35 3.86 -26.72
CA GLN A 111 16.41 3.47 -27.64
C GLN A 111 16.35 1.98 -27.98
N VAL A 112 16.22 1.11 -26.98
CA VAL A 112 16.12 -0.34 -27.16
C VAL A 112 14.91 -0.71 -28.03
N ILE A 113 13.74 -0.08 -27.81
CA ILE A 113 12.55 -0.30 -28.63
C ILE A 113 12.83 0.08 -30.10
N ARG A 114 13.38 1.29 -30.32
CA ARG A 114 13.69 1.80 -31.66
C ARG A 114 14.74 0.94 -32.38
N ASP A 115 15.87 0.73 -31.71
CA ASP A 115 17.06 0.11 -32.34
C ASP A 115 16.88 -1.38 -32.64
N ASN A 116 15.94 -2.03 -31.93
CA ASN A 116 15.60 -3.44 -32.16
C ASN A 116 14.27 -3.63 -32.90
N GLY A 117 13.59 -2.56 -33.34
CA GLY A 117 12.32 -2.62 -34.06
C GLY A 117 11.21 -3.32 -33.27
N LEU A 118 11.17 -3.18 -31.94
CA LEU A 118 10.16 -3.85 -31.13
C LEU A 118 8.78 -3.19 -31.33
N ASP A 119 7.75 -4.02 -31.52
CA ASP A 119 6.37 -3.52 -31.63
C ASP A 119 5.79 -3.22 -30.24
N LEU A 120 6.45 -2.32 -29.52
CA LEU A 120 6.03 -1.82 -28.23
C LEU A 120 5.81 -0.31 -28.29
N LYS A 121 4.77 0.14 -27.60
CA LYS A 121 4.44 1.56 -27.42
C LYS A 121 4.54 1.93 -25.96
N VAL A 122 4.69 3.23 -25.69
CA VAL A 122 4.99 3.73 -24.34
C VAL A 122 4.01 4.81 -23.92
N GLN A 123 3.44 4.70 -22.72
CA GLN A 123 2.99 5.84 -21.94
C GLN A 123 4.17 6.30 -21.09
N LEU A 124 4.74 7.46 -21.43
CA LEU A 124 5.92 8.00 -20.75
C LEU A 124 5.51 8.78 -19.51
N GLY A 125 6.12 8.49 -18.37
CA GLY A 125 5.89 9.18 -17.12
C GLY A 125 6.88 10.30 -16.84
N ALA A 126 6.44 11.34 -16.14
CA ALA A 126 7.29 12.26 -15.40
C ALA A 126 6.93 12.16 -13.90
N PHE A 127 7.92 12.10 -13.03
CA PHE A 127 7.74 11.85 -11.59
C PHE A 127 8.18 13.05 -10.74
N PRO A 128 7.41 14.17 -10.73
CA PRO A 128 7.72 15.29 -9.87
C PRO A 128 7.51 14.90 -8.38
N ASN A 129 8.25 15.58 -7.50
CA ASN A 129 8.19 15.39 -6.06
C ASN A 129 7.68 16.66 -5.36
N PRO A 130 7.23 16.56 -4.09
CA PRO A 130 6.86 17.75 -3.32
C PRO A 130 8.01 18.77 -3.26
N VAL A 131 7.67 20.04 -3.43
CA VAL A 131 8.68 21.11 -3.45
C VAL A 131 8.97 21.53 -2.02
N SER A 132 10.24 21.37 -1.62
CA SER A 132 10.78 21.86 -0.34
C SER A 132 11.86 22.95 -0.57
N GLY A 133 11.66 23.81 -1.57
CA GLY A 133 12.58 24.87 -1.93
C GLY A 133 13.08 24.81 -3.37
N ALA A 134 13.91 25.77 -3.76
CA ALA A 134 14.38 25.94 -5.14
C ALA A 134 15.13 24.72 -5.73
N PRO A 135 15.96 23.97 -4.99
CA PRO A 135 16.61 22.77 -5.55
C PRO A 135 15.61 21.67 -5.95
N ALA A 136 14.56 21.45 -5.15
CA ALA A 136 13.53 20.46 -5.44
C ALA A 136 12.69 20.85 -6.67
N GLU A 137 12.39 22.13 -6.82
CA GLU A 137 11.71 22.65 -8.03
C GLU A 137 12.58 22.51 -9.27
N ALA A 138 13.87 22.82 -9.20
CA ALA A 138 14.79 22.64 -10.31
C ALA A 138 14.88 21.17 -10.76
N ASP A 139 14.83 20.23 -9.82
CA ASP A 139 14.83 18.80 -10.10
C ASP A 139 13.51 18.36 -10.77
N ASN A 140 12.37 18.88 -10.32
CA ASN A 140 11.08 18.69 -10.99
C ASN A 140 11.08 19.25 -12.42
N GLN A 141 11.63 20.45 -12.62
CA GLN A 141 11.73 21.03 -13.96
C GLN A 141 12.61 20.17 -14.87
N ALA A 142 13.74 19.65 -14.38
CA ALA A 142 14.60 18.73 -15.13
C ALA A 142 13.89 17.43 -15.52
N GLU A 143 13.03 16.89 -14.65
CA GLU A 143 12.19 15.71 -14.94
C GLU A 143 11.17 16.01 -16.03
N LEU A 144 10.46 17.15 -15.95
CA LEU A 144 9.50 17.58 -16.97
C LEU A 144 10.16 17.85 -18.32
N ASP A 145 11.33 18.49 -18.33
CA ASP A 145 12.09 18.78 -19.54
C ASP A 145 12.61 17.50 -20.21
N ALA A 146 13.06 16.51 -19.42
CA ALA A 146 13.41 15.18 -19.91
C ALA A 146 12.20 14.49 -20.56
N CYS A 147 11.02 14.55 -19.93
CA CYS A 147 9.78 14.01 -20.47
C CYS A 147 9.41 14.65 -21.83
N ILE A 148 9.43 15.97 -21.90
CA ILE A 148 9.16 16.72 -23.13
C ILE A 148 10.15 16.33 -24.23
N ARG A 149 11.43 16.30 -23.92
CA ARG A 149 12.50 15.94 -24.85
C ARG A 149 12.30 14.54 -25.41
N LEU A 150 12.05 13.56 -24.55
CA LEU A 150 11.87 12.15 -24.95
C LEU A 150 10.58 11.95 -25.74
N ALA A 151 9.47 12.55 -25.32
CA ALA A 151 8.20 12.46 -26.05
C ALA A 151 8.32 13.02 -27.48
N ASN A 152 9.07 14.12 -27.67
CA ASN A 152 9.30 14.72 -28.97
C ASN A 152 10.36 13.96 -29.80
N ALA A 153 11.35 13.32 -29.16
CA ALA A 153 12.38 12.53 -29.84
C ALA A 153 11.87 11.17 -30.35
N TYR A 154 10.83 10.60 -29.70
CA TYR A 154 10.29 9.28 -30.02
C TYR A 154 8.77 9.28 -30.28
N PRO A 155 8.25 10.14 -31.19
CA PRO A 155 6.82 10.38 -31.35
C PRO A 155 6.05 9.13 -31.82
N GLU A 156 6.71 8.19 -32.52
CA GLU A 156 6.11 6.95 -33.01
C GLU A 156 6.06 5.85 -31.93
N ILE A 157 6.82 6.02 -30.82
CA ILE A 157 6.89 5.07 -29.71
C ILE A 157 6.07 5.60 -28.54
N VAL A 158 6.25 6.86 -28.17
CA VAL A 158 5.53 7.51 -27.06
C VAL A 158 4.15 7.93 -27.51
N LEU A 159 3.12 7.20 -27.09
CA LEU A 159 1.73 7.43 -27.49
C LEU A 159 0.98 8.40 -26.57
N ALA A 160 1.37 8.46 -25.29
CA ALA A 160 0.78 9.32 -24.28
C ALA A 160 1.82 9.71 -23.24
N VAL A 161 1.56 10.79 -22.52
CA VAL A 161 2.41 11.29 -21.44
C VAL A 161 1.61 11.41 -20.17
N SER A 162 2.25 11.04 -19.05
CA SER A 162 1.68 11.13 -17.72
C SER A 162 2.58 11.98 -16.82
N VAL A 163 2.01 12.99 -16.15
CA VAL A 163 2.73 13.84 -15.19
C VAL A 163 2.22 13.54 -13.78
N GLY A 164 3.06 12.93 -12.97
CA GLY A 164 2.74 12.49 -11.61
C GLY A 164 2.19 11.05 -11.54
N ASN A 165 2.46 10.41 -10.40
CA ASN A 165 1.94 9.13 -10.01
C ASN A 165 1.49 9.20 -8.54
N GLU A 166 0.18 9.14 -8.29
CA GLU A 166 -0.43 9.25 -6.95
C GLU A 166 0.09 10.45 -6.14
N LYS A 167 0.12 11.61 -6.78
CA LYS A 167 0.61 12.85 -6.17
C LYS A 167 -0.49 13.73 -5.60
N LEU A 168 -1.75 13.40 -5.85
CA LEU A 168 -2.90 14.20 -5.44
C LEU A 168 -3.80 13.51 -4.43
N VAL A 169 -3.72 12.18 -4.32
CA VAL A 169 -4.51 11.42 -3.36
C VAL A 169 -4.10 11.77 -1.92
N GLU A 170 -5.09 11.90 -1.04
CA GLU A 170 -4.94 12.50 0.30
C GLU A 170 -4.00 11.74 1.26
N TRP A 171 -3.74 10.47 1.02
CA TRP A 171 -2.80 9.66 1.84
C TRP A 171 -1.39 9.56 1.24
N SER A 172 -1.13 10.22 0.11
CA SER A 172 0.20 10.24 -0.49
C SER A 172 1.18 10.99 0.41
N THR A 173 2.26 10.34 0.78
CA THR A 173 3.38 10.98 1.51
C THR A 173 4.18 11.95 0.62
N ALA A 174 3.96 11.87 -0.69
CA ALA A 174 4.60 12.73 -1.69
C ALA A 174 3.58 13.63 -2.40
N GLN A 175 2.63 14.17 -1.67
CA GLN A 175 1.52 14.97 -2.19
C GLN A 175 1.99 16.30 -2.77
N ILE A 176 1.45 16.65 -3.92
CA ILE A 176 1.67 17.94 -4.60
C ILE A 176 0.35 18.71 -4.62
N ALA A 177 0.41 20.00 -4.34
CA ALA A 177 -0.78 20.86 -4.40
C ALA A 177 -1.40 20.84 -5.81
N PRO A 178 -2.75 20.77 -5.93
CA PRO A 178 -3.43 20.64 -7.23
C PRO A 178 -3.06 21.73 -8.24
N GLU A 179 -2.88 22.95 -7.80
CA GLU A 179 -2.51 24.07 -8.69
C GLU A 179 -1.08 23.96 -9.23
N VAL A 180 -0.16 23.44 -8.42
CA VAL A 180 1.22 23.16 -8.84
C VAL A 180 1.21 22.02 -9.86
N MET A 181 0.48 20.94 -9.59
CA MET A 181 0.33 19.83 -10.52
C MET A 181 -0.30 20.27 -11.85
N ALA A 182 -1.36 21.08 -11.80
CA ALA A 182 -1.97 21.67 -12.99
C ALA A 182 -0.99 22.56 -13.78
N GLY A 183 -0.07 23.24 -13.08
CA GLY A 183 1.02 23.98 -13.72
C GLY A 183 1.99 23.08 -14.48
N TYR A 184 2.41 21.97 -13.90
CA TYR A 184 3.27 20.97 -14.54
C TYR A 184 2.57 20.33 -15.75
N LEU A 185 1.30 19.95 -15.60
CA LEU A 185 0.48 19.41 -16.70
C LEU A 185 0.40 20.38 -17.87
N ARG A 186 0.11 21.66 -17.61
CA ARG A 186 0.07 22.72 -18.66
C ARG A 186 1.41 22.89 -19.39
N LYS A 187 2.53 22.90 -18.64
CA LYS A 187 3.87 22.99 -19.22
C LYS A 187 4.14 21.86 -20.20
N VAL A 188 3.91 20.63 -19.77
CA VAL A 188 4.15 19.44 -20.61
C VAL A 188 3.19 19.43 -21.79
N ARG A 189 1.89 19.65 -21.54
CA ARG A 189 0.86 19.67 -22.58
C ARG A 189 1.16 20.70 -23.68
N ALA A 190 1.66 21.86 -23.34
CA ALA A 190 2.03 22.89 -24.32
C ALA A 190 3.22 22.50 -25.22
N ALA A 191 4.08 21.57 -24.76
CA ALA A 191 5.35 21.25 -25.40
C ALA A 191 5.41 19.91 -26.13
N VAL A 192 4.37 19.06 -25.99
CA VAL A 192 4.31 17.74 -26.66
C VAL A 192 3.08 17.63 -27.55
N ARG A 193 3.07 16.66 -28.46
CA ARG A 193 1.90 16.37 -29.33
C ARG A 193 0.99 15.28 -28.74
N GLN A 194 1.54 14.43 -27.92
CA GLN A 194 0.85 13.30 -27.29
C GLN A 194 -0.24 13.80 -26.33
N PRO A 195 -1.34 13.06 -26.13
CA PRO A 195 -2.29 13.33 -25.07
C PRO A 195 -1.62 13.21 -23.70
N VAL A 196 -1.98 14.12 -22.79
CA VAL A 196 -1.37 14.27 -21.47
C VAL A 196 -2.38 13.97 -20.36
N THR A 197 -1.94 13.26 -19.33
CA THR A 197 -2.72 12.93 -18.13
C THR A 197 -1.89 13.05 -16.86
N THR A 198 -2.52 12.82 -15.72
CA THR A 198 -1.88 12.36 -14.48
C THR A 198 -2.43 10.99 -14.10
N ASN A 199 -1.60 10.14 -13.50
CA ASN A 199 -2.01 8.85 -12.96
C ASN A 199 -2.27 8.99 -11.46
N ASP A 200 -3.49 8.70 -11.02
CA ASP A 200 -3.82 8.82 -9.61
C ASP A 200 -4.97 7.86 -9.21
N ASN A 201 -5.13 7.69 -7.91
CA ASN A 201 -6.12 6.81 -7.31
C ASN A 201 -7.55 7.22 -7.69
N TRP A 202 -8.46 6.24 -7.79
CA TRP A 202 -9.87 6.45 -8.11
C TRP A 202 -10.56 7.44 -7.13
N LEU A 203 -10.13 7.45 -5.86
CA LEU A 203 -10.71 8.37 -4.86
C LEU A 203 -10.35 9.82 -5.16
N MET A 204 -9.12 10.09 -5.59
CA MET A 204 -8.73 11.42 -6.09
C MET A 204 -9.60 11.81 -7.29
N TRP A 205 -9.73 10.94 -8.30
CA TRP A 205 -10.54 11.23 -9.47
C TRP A 205 -12.03 11.43 -9.14
N SER A 206 -12.57 10.77 -8.12
CA SER A 206 -13.97 10.97 -7.66
C SER A 206 -14.24 12.37 -7.07
N LYS A 207 -13.17 13.07 -6.67
CA LYS A 207 -13.16 14.42 -6.08
C LYS A 207 -12.17 15.33 -6.85
N VAL A 208 -11.86 15.02 -8.08
CA VAL A 208 -10.77 15.68 -8.82
C VAL A 208 -10.92 17.20 -8.82
N PRO A 209 -9.85 17.95 -8.48
CA PRO A 209 -9.86 19.41 -8.57
C PRO A 209 -10.07 19.86 -10.01
N ARG A 210 -10.90 20.89 -10.21
CA ARG A 210 -11.21 21.44 -11.54
C ARG A 210 -9.96 21.82 -12.31
N SER A 211 -9.00 22.47 -11.65
CA SER A 211 -7.73 22.89 -12.26
C SER A 211 -6.94 21.73 -12.87
N VAL A 212 -6.98 20.55 -12.26
CA VAL A 212 -6.36 19.33 -12.79
C VAL A 212 -7.21 18.73 -13.91
N ALA A 213 -8.52 18.56 -13.67
CA ALA A 213 -9.44 17.92 -14.63
C ALA A 213 -9.51 18.65 -15.97
N GLU A 214 -9.40 19.98 -15.98
CA GLU A 214 -9.43 20.80 -17.19
C GLU A 214 -8.11 20.79 -17.96
N THR A 215 -7.01 20.35 -17.35
CA THR A 215 -5.68 20.34 -18.00
C THR A 215 -5.30 19.00 -18.61
N VAL A 216 -6.05 17.93 -18.35
CA VAL A 216 -5.76 16.60 -18.90
C VAL A 216 -6.56 16.33 -20.18
N ASP A 217 -5.99 15.54 -21.09
CA ASP A 217 -6.66 15.04 -22.29
C ASP A 217 -7.49 13.78 -21.98
N PHE A 218 -7.06 12.99 -21.00
CA PHE A 218 -7.75 11.78 -20.51
C PHE A 218 -7.47 11.56 -19.03
N ALA A 219 -8.28 10.74 -18.35
CA ALA A 219 -8.06 10.38 -16.95
C ALA A 219 -7.43 8.99 -16.85
N ALA A 220 -6.35 8.86 -16.09
CA ALA A 220 -5.71 7.57 -15.80
C ALA A 220 -5.93 7.22 -14.31
N VAL A 221 -6.82 6.24 -14.10
CA VAL A 221 -7.38 5.91 -12.79
C VAL A 221 -6.75 4.64 -12.25
N HIS A 222 -6.25 4.67 -11.02
CA HIS A 222 -5.78 3.47 -10.32
C HIS A 222 -6.93 2.84 -9.55
N VAL A 223 -7.11 1.53 -9.70
CA VAL A 223 -8.14 0.74 -9.01
C VAL A 223 -7.52 -0.53 -8.43
N TYR A 224 -7.54 -0.66 -7.11
CA TYR A 224 -6.88 -1.74 -6.40
C TYR A 224 -7.81 -2.42 -5.36
N PRO A 225 -8.85 -3.14 -5.80
CA PRO A 225 -9.74 -3.82 -4.86
C PRO A 225 -9.00 -4.84 -3.97
N PHE A 226 -7.87 -5.36 -4.41
CA PHE A 226 -7.00 -6.23 -3.61
C PHE A 226 -6.50 -5.54 -2.34
N LEU A 227 -6.11 -4.26 -2.41
CA LEU A 227 -5.61 -3.49 -1.27
C LEU A 227 -6.73 -2.80 -0.49
N ASP A 228 -7.75 -2.31 -1.17
CA ASP A 228 -8.78 -1.46 -0.56
C ASP A 228 -9.58 -2.16 0.53
N THR A 229 -9.76 -3.47 0.46
CA THR A 229 -10.42 -4.26 1.51
C THR A 229 -9.61 -4.41 2.79
N PHE A 230 -8.32 -4.16 2.73
CA PHE A 230 -7.49 -4.08 3.93
C PHE A 230 -7.79 -2.79 4.71
N TYR A 231 -8.00 -1.68 3.99
CA TYR A 231 -8.28 -0.38 4.59
C TYR A 231 -9.77 -0.16 4.89
N ASP A 232 -10.66 -0.70 4.08
CA ASP A 232 -12.11 -0.62 4.24
C ASP A 232 -12.76 -1.97 3.88
N PRO A 233 -12.86 -2.90 4.84
CA PRO A 233 -13.42 -4.23 4.60
C PRO A 233 -14.93 -4.20 4.32
N THR A 234 -15.59 -3.04 4.42
CA THR A 234 -17.03 -2.90 4.11
C THR A 234 -17.30 -2.67 2.62
N ARG A 235 -16.28 -2.36 1.81
CA ARG A 235 -16.43 -2.04 0.38
C ARG A 235 -17.01 -3.19 -0.42
N TYR A 236 -16.54 -4.41 -0.18
CA TYR A 236 -17.10 -5.65 -0.69
C TYR A 236 -16.65 -6.85 0.17
N ASP A 237 -17.46 -7.90 0.20
CA ASP A 237 -17.09 -9.12 0.92
C ASP A 237 -16.12 -9.97 0.08
N TRP A 238 -14.83 -9.77 0.30
CA TRP A 238 -13.78 -10.57 -0.35
C TRP A 238 -13.76 -12.03 0.15
N ARG A 239 -14.35 -12.28 1.33
CA ARG A 239 -14.37 -13.61 1.95
C ARG A 239 -15.37 -14.55 1.30
N GLN A 240 -16.46 -13.99 0.75
CA GLN A 240 -17.52 -14.77 0.10
C GLN A 240 -18.06 -15.89 0.98
N LYS A 241 -18.31 -15.60 2.27
CA LYS A 241 -18.72 -16.61 3.27
C LYS A 241 -20.03 -17.34 2.93
N SER A 242 -20.94 -16.66 2.25
CA SER A 242 -22.22 -17.23 1.80
C SER A 242 -22.09 -18.20 0.62
N VAL A 243 -20.93 -18.24 -0.03
CA VAL A 243 -20.65 -19.09 -1.17
C VAL A 243 -20.01 -20.40 -0.69
N PRO A 244 -20.34 -21.57 -1.28
CA PRO A 244 -19.65 -22.84 -0.99
C PRO A 244 -18.14 -22.69 -1.13
N GLU A 245 -17.39 -23.29 -0.20
CA GLU A 245 -15.93 -23.09 -0.09
C GLU A 245 -15.19 -23.31 -1.41
N ALA A 246 -15.54 -24.36 -2.17
CA ALA A 246 -14.91 -24.66 -3.45
C ALA A 246 -15.07 -23.54 -4.51
N GLN A 247 -16.05 -22.64 -4.35
CA GLN A 247 -16.35 -21.57 -5.29
C GLN A 247 -15.85 -20.19 -4.81
N ARG A 248 -15.40 -20.09 -3.56
CA ARG A 248 -15.05 -18.79 -2.93
C ARG A 248 -13.94 -18.05 -3.64
N ALA A 249 -12.93 -18.74 -4.15
CA ALA A 249 -11.83 -18.08 -4.87
C ALA A 249 -12.33 -17.37 -6.13
N ARG A 250 -13.14 -18.03 -6.93
CA ARG A 250 -13.76 -17.45 -8.13
C ARG A 250 -14.68 -16.28 -7.74
N ALA A 251 -15.57 -16.50 -6.78
CA ALA A 251 -16.49 -15.47 -6.31
C ALA A 251 -15.77 -14.23 -5.73
N MET A 252 -14.63 -14.44 -5.05
CA MET A 252 -13.77 -13.33 -4.56
C MET A 252 -13.23 -12.51 -5.73
N ILE A 253 -12.73 -13.17 -6.77
CA ILE A 253 -12.22 -12.45 -7.96
C ILE A 253 -13.35 -11.71 -8.67
N ASP A 254 -14.50 -12.34 -8.86
CA ASP A 254 -15.65 -11.70 -9.52
C ASP A 254 -16.15 -10.47 -8.73
N ALA A 255 -16.20 -10.57 -7.40
CA ALA A 255 -16.53 -9.43 -6.53
C ALA A 255 -15.49 -8.32 -6.59
N SER A 256 -14.20 -8.68 -6.68
CA SER A 256 -13.09 -7.72 -6.83
C SER A 256 -13.15 -6.99 -8.16
N VAL A 257 -13.46 -7.69 -9.25
CA VAL A 257 -13.68 -7.08 -10.58
C VAL A 257 -14.87 -6.12 -10.57
N ALA A 258 -15.97 -6.50 -9.90
CA ALA A 258 -17.13 -5.64 -9.75
C ALA A 258 -16.79 -4.37 -8.95
N GLU A 259 -15.97 -4.50 -7.89
CA GLU A 259 -15.50 -3.34 -7.12
C GLU A 259 -14.57 -2.44 -7.94
N ALA A 260 -13.63 -2.99 -8.72
CA ALA A 260 -12.78 -2.21 -9.62
C ALA A 260 -13.61 -1.37 -10.60
N LYS A 261 -14.69 -1.95 -11.15
CA LYS A 261 -15.63 -1.23 -12.02
C LYS A 261 -16.35 -0.09 -11.28
N LYS A 262 -16.81 -0.32 -10.05
CA LYS A 262 -17.43 0.73 -9.22
C LYS A 262 -16.46 1.88 -8.92
N GLN A 263 -15.20 1.59 -8.64
CA GLN A 263 -14.17 2.60 -8.43
C GLN A 263 -13.94 3.45 -9.69
N PHE A 264 -13.88 2.81 -10.83
CA PHE A 264 -13.76 3.49 -12.12
C PHE A 264 -14.98 4.37 -12.41
N GLU A 265 -16.19 3.89 -12.13
CA GLU A 265 -17.43 4.66 -12.27
C GLU A 265 -17.49 5.84 -11.28
N ALA A 266 -16.98 5.68 -10.05
CA ALA A 266 -16.89 6.78 -9.09
C ALA A 266 -15.96 7.90 -9.59
N ALA A 267 -14.83 7.55 -10.22
CA ALA A 267 -13.95 8.51 -10.87
C ALA A 267 -14.66 9.25 -12.02
N ARG A 268 -15.40 8.53 -12.86
CA ARG A 268 -16.23 9.13 -13.92
C ARG A 268 -17.28 10.09 -13.38
N ALA A 269 -17.96 9.70 -12.29
CA ALA A 269 -18.93 10.57 -11.62
C ALA A 269 -18.28 11.85 -11.08
N GLY A 270 -17.03 11.79 -10.62
CA GLY A 270 -16.26 12.97 -10.23
C GLY A 270 -16.07 13.95 -11.39
N LEU A 271 -15.63 13.44 -12.56
CA LEU A 271 -15.51 14.24 -13.78
C LEU A 271 -16.86 14.80 -14.25
N ALA A 272 -17.93 14.00 -14.16
CA ALA A 272 -19.28 14.42 -14.56
C ALA A 272 -19.80 15.59 -13.73
N LYS A 273 -19.51 15.66 -12.42
CA LYS A 273 -19.84 16.80 -11.56
C LYS A 273 -19.19 18.11 -12.02
N LEU A 274 -18.09 18.03 -12.75
CA LEU A 274 -17.41 19.18 -13.34
C LEU A 274 -17.89 19.51 -14.76
N GLY A 275 -18.84 18.74 -15.32
CA GLY A 275 -19.28 18.85 -16.70
C GLY A 275 -18.34 18.18 -17.71
N LEU A 276 -17.45 17.28 -17.24
CA LEU A 276 -16.36 16.68 -18.03
C LEU A 276 -16.57 15.17 -18.25
N SER A 277 -17.83 14.72 -18.34
CA SER A 277 -18.22 13.31 -18.45
C SER A 277 -17.69 12.62 -19.73
N THR A 278 -17.33 13.40 -20.77
CA THR A 278 -16.85 12.91 -22.06
C THR A 278 -15.34 12.68 -22.10
N ILE A 279 -14.59 13.04 -21.04
CA ILE A 279 -13.14 12.77 -20.99
C ILE A 279 -12.91 11.26 -21.10
N PRO A 280 -12.07 10.79 -22.06
CA PRO A 280 -11.69 9.39 -22.13
C PRO A 280 -11.00 8.95 -20.84
N MET A 281 -11.25 7.72 -20.41
CA MET A 281 -10.63 7.20 -19.19
C MET A 281 -9.91 5.88 -19.48
N VAL A 282 -8.77 5.70 -18.84
CA VAL A 282 -8.02 4.44 -18.80
C VAL A 282 -7.88 3.99 -17.36
N VAL A 283 -7.71 2.70 -17.13
CA VAL A 283 -7.18 2.20 -15.88
C VAL A 283 -5.66 2.29 -15.97
N GLY A 284 -5.06 3.24 -15.22
CA GLY A 284 -3.63 3.51 -15.22
C GLY A 284 -2.82 2.49 -14.43
N GLU A 285 -3.46 1.90 -13.40
CA GLU A 285 -2.95 0.77 -12.65
C GLU A 285 -4.08 -0.07 -12.09
N THR A 286 -3.90 -1.39 -12.15
CA THR A 286 -4.64 -2.40 -11.39
C THR A 286 -3.81 -3.67 -11.36
N GLY A 287 -3.94 -4.48 -10.31
CA GLY A 287 -3.16 -5.70 -10.20
C GLY A 287 -3.68 -6.63 -9.12
N TRP A 288 -3.04 -7.79 -9.05
CA TRP A 288 -3.25 -8.81 -8.03
C TRP A 288 -1.92 -9.47 -7.69
N ALA A 289 -1.57 -9.55 -6.41
CA ALA A 289 -0.32 -10.17 -6.00
C ALA A 289 -0.38 -11.70 -6.19
N ALA A 290 0.68 -12.25 -6.80
CA ALA A 290 0.86 -13.70 -6.91
C ALA A 290 1.43 -14.30 -5.62
N VAL A 291 2.20 -13.51 -4.88
CA VAL A 291 2.90 -13.91 -3.66
C VAL A 291 2.64 -12.87 -2.59
N ASP A 292 2.37 -13.33 -1.37
CA ASP A 292 2.34 -12.45 -0.21
C ASP A 292 3.77 -12.21 0.30
N THR A 293 4.32 -11.06 0.01
CA THR A 293 5.65 -10.63 0.50
C THR A 293 5.55 -9.76 1.76
N ASN A 294 4.34 -9.36 2.13
CA ASN A 294 4.10 -8.46 3.27
C ASN A 294 3.82 -9.21 4.59
N GLY A 295 3.47 -10.50 4.51
CA GLY A 295 3.13 -11.29 5.70
C GLY A 295 1.88 -10.79 6.43
N GLY A 296 1.00 -10.09 5.74
CA GLY A 296 -0.26 -9.62 6.30
C GLY A 296 -1.24 -10.77 6.55
N PRO A 297 -2.00 -10.76 7.65
CA PRO A 297 -2.83 -11.89 8.07
C PRO A 297 -3.95 -12.22 7.08
N THR A 298 -4.32 -11.30 6.19
CA THR A 298 -5.38 -11.51 5.19
C THR A 298 -4.85 -11.73 3.78
N LEU A 299 -3.62 -11.32 3.48
CA LEU A 299 -3.03 -11.43 2.14
C LEU A 299 -2.77 -12.89 1.75
N ALA A 300 -2.38 -13.74 2.69
CA ALA A 300 -2.19 -15.17 2.49
C ALA A 300 -3.45 -15.89 1.96
N PHE A 301 -4.64 -15.33 2.17
CA PHE A 301 -5.91 -15.86 1.66
C PHE A 301 -6.33 -15.24 0.31
N ARG A 302 -5.54 -14.35 -0.25
CA ARG A 302 -5.83 -13.65 -1.50
C ARG A 302 -4.69 -13.72 -2.50
N ALA A 303 -3.45 -13.50 -2.07
CA ALA A 303 -2.27 -13.55 -2.93
C ALA A 303 -1.95 -14.99 -3.35
N HIS A 304 -2.08 -15.29 -4.65
CA HIS A 304 -1.75 -16.59 -5.22
C HIS A 304 -1.63 -16.47 -6.75
N PRO A 305 -0.73 -17.23 -7.41
CA PRO A 305 -0.59 -17.19 -8.87
C PRO A 305 -1.86 -17.50 -9.63
N VAL A 306 -2.70 -18.41 -9.14
CA VAL A 306 -4.01 -18.73 -9.77
C VAL A 306 -4.98 -17.56 -9.63
N ASN A 307 -5.04 -16.93 -8.46
CA ASN A 307 -5.89 -15.74 -8.24
C ASN A 307 -5.44 -14.56 -9.11
N GLN A 308 -4.11 -14.34 -9.21
CA GLN A 308 -3.53 -13.35 -10.10
C GLN A 308 -3.98 -13.57 -11.54
N LYS A 309 -3.89 -14.82 -12.03
CA LYS A 309 -4.33 -15.15 -13.40
C LYS A 309 -5.82 -14.89 -13.61
N MET A 310 -6.68 -15.32 -12.69
CA MET A 310 -8.12 -15.07 -12.79
C MET A 310 -8.44 -13.58 -12.87
N TYR A 311 -7.77 -12.76 -12.05
CA TYR A 311 -7.95 -11.31 -12.06
C TYR A 311 -7.40 -10.68 -13.33
N PHE A 312 -6.21 -11.08 -13.77
CA PHE A 312 -5.59 -10.61 -15.01
C PHE A 312 -6.51 -10.87 -16.22
N ASP A 313 -6.97 -12.11 -16.38
CA ASP A 313 -7.85 -12.50 -17.49
C ASP A 313 -9.15 -11.67 -17.49
N ALA A 314 -9.75 -11.44 -16.32
CA ALA A 314 -10.96 -10.63 -16.18
C ALA A 314 -10.71 -9.15 -16.51
N MET A 315 -9.55 -8.59 -16.13
CA MET A 315 -9.18 -7.22 -16.49
C MET A 315 -8.89 -7.06 -17.98
N GLN A 316 -8.26 -8.05 -18.63
CA GLN A 316 -8.09 -8.06 -20.09
C GLN A 316 -9.43 -8.11 -20.83
N LEU A 317 -10.37 -8.93 -20.35
CA LEU A 317 -11.71 -8.97 -20.90
C LEU A 317 -12.43 -7.62 -20.73
N TRP A 318 -12.33 -7.01 -19.58
CA TRP A 318 -12.93 -5.68 -19.33
C TRP A 318 -12.31 -4.60 -20.23
N ALA A 319 -11.00 -4.62 -20.46
CA ALA A 319 -10.34 -3.74 -21.42
C ALA A 319 -10.89 -3.91 -22.83
N GLN A 320 -11.08 -5.15 -23.30
CA GLN A 320 -11.64 -5.43 -24.62
C GLN A 320 -13.08 -4.92 -24.76
N GLN A 321 -13.91 -5.12 -23.74
CA GLN A 321 -15.30 -4.63 -23.69
C GLN A 321 -15.33 -3.10 -23.65
N GLY A 322 -14.50 -2.48 -22.82
CA GLY A 322 -14.43 -1.04 -22.59
C GLY A 322 -14.02 -0.24 -23.83
N ARG A 323 -13.27 -0.84 -24.76
CA ARG A 323 -12.94 -0.20 -26.06
C ARG A 323 -14.17 0.11 -26.90
N ARG A 324 -15.21 -0.72 -26.80
CA ARG A 324 -16.47 -0.59 -27.55
C ARG A 324 -17.53 0.21 -26.79
N ASP A 325 -17.35 0.35 -25.47
CA ASP A 325 -18.26 1.09 -24.61
C ASP A 325 -17.74 2.54 -24.44
N PRO A 326 -18.52 3.57 -24.79
CA PRO A 326 -18.12 4.96 -24.56
C PRO A 326 -17.76 5.26 -23.11
N GLN A 327 -18.37 4.59 -22.15
CA GLN A 327 -18.14 4.76 -20.71
C GLN A 327 -17.08 3.80 -20.14
N GLY A 328 -16.67 2.78 -20.89
CA GLY A 328 -15.69 1.80 -20.46
C GLY A 328 -14.23 2.30 -20.51
N PRO A 329 -13.29 1.56 -19.90
CA PRO A 329 -11.88 1.89 -19.95
C PRO A 329 -11.33 1.71 -21.35
N LYS A 330 -10.60 2.71 -21.86
CA LYS A 330 -10.01 2.68 -23.19
C LYS A 330 -8.73 1.85 -23.25
N ALA A 331 -8.07 1.68 -22.13
CA ALA A 331 -6.96 0.76 -21.89
C ALA A 331 -6.95 0.36 -20.41
N VAL A 332 -6.34 -0.78 -20.09
CA VAL A 332 -6.09 -1.24 -18.71
C VAL A 332 -4.61 -1.61 -18.61
N PHE A 333 -3.88 -0.87 -17.79
CA PHE A 333 -2.49 -1.15 -17.48
C PHE A 333 -2.44 -2.07 -16.26
N PHE A 334 -1.97 -3.30 -16.46
CA PHE A 334 -1.82 -4.25 -15.36
C PHE A 334 -0.52 -3.97 -14.60
N PHE A 335 -0.60 -3.95 -13.29
CA PHE A 335 0.55 -3.78 -12.42
C PHE A 335 0.98 -5.16 -11.91
N GLN A 336 2.16 -5.72 -12.32
CA GLN A 336 3.15 -5.11 -13.22
C GLN A 336 3.88 -6.18 -14.04
N ALA A 337 4.79 -5.79 -14.95
CA ALA A 337 5.51 -6.74 -15.81
C ALA A 337 6.44 -7.66 -15.01
N PHE A 338 7.24 -7.11 -14.11
CA PHE A 338 8.25 -7.84 -13.32
C PHE A 338 8.16 -7.48 -11.85
N ASP A 339 8.50 -8.42 -10.98
CA ASP A 339 8.74 -8.11 -9.59
C ASP A 339 9.87 -7.10 -9.41
N GLU A 340 9.72 -6.27 -8.38
CA GLU A 340 10.67 -5.23 -8.01
C GLU A 340 11.23 -5.49 -6.60
N PRO A 341 12.34 -6.24 -6.44
CA PRO A 341 12.85 -6.67 -5.13
C PRO A 341 13.19 -5.53 -4.16
N TRP A 342 13.35 -4.30 -4.65
CA TRP A 342 13.56 -3.12 -3.80
C TRP A 342 12.32 -2.71 -3.00
N LYS A 343 11.14 -3.11 -3.43
CA LYS A 343 9.86 -2.87 -2.74
C LYS A 343 9.62 -3.91 -1.65
N GLN A 344 10.51 -4.02 -0.71
CA GLN A 344 10.40 -5.00 0.38
C GLN A 344 9.04 -4.92 1.07
N GLY A 345 8.28 -6.03 1.05
CA GLY A 345 6.93 -6.13 1.60
C GLY A 345 5.80 -5.61 0.69
N ASP A 346 6.11 -5.10 -0.50
CA ASP A 346 5.14 -4.71 -1.53
C ASP A 346 5.60 -5.20 -2.92
N ASP A 347 6.08 -6.42 -2.96
CA ASP A 347 6.54 -7.11 -4.16
C ASP A 347 5.58 -8.28 -4.50
N GLY A 348 5.90 -9.08 -5.51
CA GLY A 348 5.10 -10.26 -5.86
C GLY A 348 3.94 -9.98 -6.82
N TRP A 349 3.90 -8.82 -7.47
CA TRP A 349 2.84 -8.40 -8.40
C TRP A 349 3.17 -8.72 -9.87
N GLY A 350 4.42 -9.07 -10.16
CA GLY A 350 4.91 -9.25 -11.53
C GLY A 350 4.22 -10.38 -12.28
N LEU A 351 4.05 -10.19 -13.60
CA LEU A 351 3.75 -11.27 -14.54
C LEU A 351 4.93 -12.25 -14.65
N PHE A 352 6.13 -11.71 -14.46
CA PHE A 352 7.38 -12.44 -14.30
C PHE A 352 8.00 -12.12 -12.94
N ASN A 353 8.65 -13.09 -12.32
CA ASN A 353 9.37 -12.86 -11.06
C ASN A 353 10.66 -12.05 -11.27
N ALA A 354 11.37 -11.73 -10.19
CA ALA A 354 12.62 -10.95 -10.25
C ALA A 354 13.71 -11.61 -11.11
N SER A 355 13.70 -12.93 -11.22
CA SER A 355 14.61 -13.71 -12.10
C SER A 355 14.13 -13.79 -13.55
N ARG A 356 13.08 -13.06 -13.93
CA ARG A 356 12.46 -13.05 -15.28
C ARG A 356 11.89 -14.40 -15.69
N GLN A 357 11.50 -15.23 -14.73
CA GLN A 357 10.75 -16.44 -14.99
C GLN A 357 9.26 -16.15 -15.07
N ALA A 358 8.59 -16.70 -16.06
CA ALA A 358 7.15 -16.54 -16.26
C ALA A 358 6.36 -17.16 -15.11
N ARG A 359 5.47 -16.38 -14.50
CA ARG A 359 4.50 -16.85 -13.53
C ARG A 359 3.31 -17.50 -14.21
N TYR A 360 2.56 -18.27 -13.47
CA TYR A 360 1.36 -18.99 -13.94
C TYR A 360 0.44 -18.12 -14.79
N VAL A 361 0.31 -16.85 -14.46
CA VAL A 361 -0.53 -15.86 -15.18
C VAL A 361 -0.21 -15.77 -16.68
N VAL A 362 1.06 -15.92 -17.08
CA VAL A 362 1.50 -15.81 -18.47
C VAL A 362 2.05 -17.11 -19.06
N GLN A 363 2.24 -18.16 -18.28
CA GLN A 363 2.84 -19.41 -18.76
C GLN A 363 2.08 -20.00 -19.96
N GLY A 364 0.74 -19.91 -19.96
CA GLY A 364 -0.09 -20.39 -21.05
C GLY A 364 -0.08 -19.53 -22.32
N LEU A 365 0.57 -18.37 -22.33
CA LEU A 365 0.72 -17.50 -23.49
C LEU A 365 1.95 -17.84 -24.35
N GLY A 366 2.81 -18.74 -23.86
CA GLY A 366 4.02 -19.19 -24.53
C GLY A 366 4.35 -20.63 -24.14
N THR A 367 5.59 -21.05 -24.44
CA THR A 367 6.07 -22.40 -24.10
C THR A 367 7.25 -22.29 -23.14
N CYS A 368 7.09 -22.91 -21.96
CA CYS A 368 8.18 -23.02 -20.97
C CYS A 368 9.41 -23.71 -21.55
N GLY A 369 10.59 -23.14 -21.34
CA GLY A 369 11.84 -23.63 -21.90
C GLY A 369 12.12 -23.23 -23.35
N GLN A 370 11.17 -22.65 -24.06
CA GLN A 370 11.32 -22.11 -25.44
C GLN A 370 11.08 -20.61 -25.51
N THR A 371 9.87 -20.16 -25.14
CA THR A 371 9.51 -18.72 -25.14
C THR A 371 10.18 -18.00 -23.96
N TRP A 372 10.16 -18.61 -22.79
CA TRP A 372 10.71 -18.11 -21.54
C TRP A 372 11.04 -19.22 -20.55
N ALA A 373 11.84 -18.93 -19.54
CA ALA A 373 11.92 -19.75 -18.34
C ALA A 373 10.64 -19.58 -17.51
N CYS A 374 10.13 -20.66 -16.93
CA CYS A 374 8.96 -20.63 -16.05
C CYS A 374 9.38 -20.80 -14.58
N GLU A 375 8.59 -20.24 -13.67
CA GLU A 375 8.65 -20.68 -12.27
C GLU A 375 8.38 -22.19 -12.20
N PRO A 376 9.09 -22.92 -11.33
CA PRO A 376 9.05 -24.38 -11.29
C PRO A 376 7.80 -24.91 -10.57
N SER A 377 6.65 -24.24 -10.72
CA SER A 377 5.39 -24.58 -10.08
C SER A 377 4.34 -24.91 -11.14
N SER A 378 3.60 -25.97 -10.90
CA SER A 378 2.42 -26.35 -11.70
C SER A 378 1.16 -26.11 -10.87
N TYR A 379 0.23 -25.34 -11.40
CA TYR A 379 -1.04 -25.00 -10.73
C TYR A 379 -2.23 -25.42 -11.58
N THR A 380 -3.36 -25.65 -10.88
CA THR A 380 -4.70 -25.79 -11.45
C THR A 380 -5.63 -24.77 -10.82
N GLU A 381 -6.84 -24.59 -11.31
CA GLU A 381 -7.82 -23.71 -10.65
C GLU A 381 -8.17 -24.17 -9.22
N ALA A 382 -8.02 -25.45 -8.91
CA ALA A 382 -8.25 -25.98 -7.56
C ALA A 382 -7.21 -25.49 -6.54
N ASP A 383 -6.04 -25.05 -6.99
CA ASP A 383 -4.97 -24.52 -6.14
C ASP A 383 -5.22 -23.04 -5.75
N ALA A 384 -6.26 -22.41 -6.30
CA ALA A 384 -6.61 -21.04 -5.94
C ALA A 384 -6.81 -20.89 -4.43
N VAL A 385 -6.16 -19.89 -3.82
CA VAL A 385 -6.37 -19.62 -2.41
C VAL A 385 -7.66 -18.85 -2.19
N LYS A 386 -8.25 -19.05 -1.03
CA LYS A 386 -9.54 -18.50 -0.63
C LYS A 386 -9.55 -18.26 0.87
N TRP A 387 -10.49 -17.44 1.31
CA TRP A 387 -10.70 -17.26 2.73
C TRP A 387 -11.20 -18.58 3.37
N VAL A 388 -10.58 -18.92 4.50
CA VAL A 388 -11.01 -19.95 5.42
C VAL A 388 -11.04 -19.40 6.84
N PRO A 389 -11.97 -19.83 7.71
CA PRO A 389 -11.99 -19.37 9.09
C PRO A 389 -10.68 -19.75 9.81
N PRO A 390 -10.26 -18.96 10.82
CA PRO A 390 -9.12 -19.34 11.63
C PRO A 390 -9.43 -20.60 12.44
N THR A 391 -8.42 -21.42 12.66
CA THR A 391 -8.54 -22.54 13.58
C THR A 391 -8.58 -22.00 15.02
N LEU A 392 -9.65 -22.28 15.75
CA LEU A 392 -9.75 -21.92 17.15
C LEU A 392 -8.87 -22.86 17.98
N ALA A 393 -7.82 -22.34 18.59
CA ALA A 393 -7.00 -23.08 19.54
C ALA A 393 -7.77 -23.34 20.86
N ALA A 394 -7.38 -24.37 21.59
CA ALA A 394 -7.88 -24.57 22.94
C ALA A 394 -7.55 -23.35 23.82
N ALA A 395 -8.51 -22.95 24.65
CA ALA A 395 -8.27 -21.84 25.55
C ALA A 395 -7.19 -22.20 26.59
N VAL A 396 -6.26 -21.28 26.83
CA VAL A 396 -5.27 -21.42 27.89
C VAL A 396 -5.99 -21.55 29.23
N THR A 397 -5.71 -22.62 29.97
CA THR A 397 -6.39 -22.93 31.23
C THR A 397 -5.57 -22.55 32.47
N ALA A 398 -4.28 -22.28 32.32
CA ALA A 398 -3.41 -21.78 33.38
C ALA A 398 -3.89 -20.41 33.91
N SER A 399 -3.62 -20.11 35.17
CA SER A 399 -3.93 -18.80 35.74
C SER A 399 -2.95 -17.70 35.31
N ARG A 400 -1.81 -18.12 34.78
CA ARG A 400 -0.75 -17.27 34.24
C ARG A 400 -0.29 -17.77 32.87
N TYR A 401 -0.16 -16.87 31.91
CA TYR A 401 0.40 -17.15 30.59
C TYR A 401 1.64 -16.29 30.38
N THR A 402 2.81 -16.91 30.43
CA THR A 402 4.10 -16.22 30.44
C THR A 402 4.67 -16.10 29.03
N LEU A 403 5.04 -14.89 28.67
CA LEU A 403 5.65 -14.55 27.38
C LEU A 403 7.17 -14.44 27.48
N PHE A 404 7.67 -13.79 28.55
CA PHE A 404 9.09 -13.61 28.80
C PHE A 404 9.34 -13.47 30.30
N ALA A 405 10.07 -14.38 30.90
CA ALA A 405 10.46 -14.38 32.28
C ALA A 405 11.54 -15.44 32.55
N ASP A 406 12.47 -15.18 33.48
CA ASP A 406 13.52 -16.13 33.85
C ASP A 406 12.96 -17.23 34.75
N ALA A 407 12.33 -16.84 35.86
CA ALA A 407 11.81 -17.78 36.81
C ALA A 407 10.52 -18.46 36.36
N ALA A 408 10.46 -19.79 36.48
CA ALA A 408 9.23 -20.53 36.27
C ALA A 408 8.31 -20.40 37.49
N VAL A 409 7.02 -20.20 37.23
CA VAL A 409 5.98 -20.12 38.25
C VAL A 409 5.11 -21.36 38.24
N ALA A 410 4.86 -21.96 39.38
CA ALA A 410 4.03 -23.15 39.44
C ALA A 410 2.63 -22.91 38.85
N GLY A 411 2.19 -23.80 37.94
CA GLY A 411 0.88 -23.72 37.32
C GLY A 411 0.76 -22.69 36.17
N GLU A 412 1.89 -22.11 35.73
CA GLU A 412 1.90 -21.27 34.51
C GLU A 412 1.88 -22.11 33.24
N GLU A 413 1.40 -21.50 32.15
CA GLU A 413 1.66 -21.94 30.79
C GLU A 413 2.64 -20.94 30.15
N ARG A 414 3.70 -21.45 29.55
CA ARG A 414 4.66 -20.63 28.83
C ARG A 414 4.40 -20.67 27.33
N ALA A 415 4.30 -19.52 26.72
CA ALA A 415 4.19 -19.41 25.29
C ALA A 415 5.47 -19.93 24.62
N THR A 416 5.31 -20.70 23.54
CA THR A 416 6.41 -21.26 22.77
C THR A 416 6.48 -20.69 21.37
N GLY A 417 7.66 -20.72 20.76
CA GLY A 417 7.85 -20.26 19.39
C GLY A 417 7.61 -18.76 19.20
N LEU A 418 7.78 -17.97 20.24
CA LEU A 418 7.62 -16.52 20.19
C LEU A 418 8.77 -15.86 19.43
N ARG A 419 8.43 -14.77 18.74
CA ARG A 419 9.37 -13.90 18.04
C ARG A 419 9.05 -12.44 18.31
N TRP A 420 10.06 -11.61 18.12
CA TRP A 420 9.96 -10.17 18.19
C TRP A 420 10.09 -9.57 16.78
N ASP A 421 9.21 -8.66 16.44
CA ASP A 421 9.20 -7.94 15.18
C ASP A 421 9.45 -6.44 15.45
N PRO A 422 10.66 -5.94 15.13
CA PRO A 422 10.98 -4.54 15.34
C PRO A 422 10.41 -3.66 14.22
N PHE A 423 9.79 -2.56 14.61
CA PHE A 423 9.35 -1.50 13.72
C PHE A 423 10.29 -0.30 13.78
N ALA A 424 10.45 0.39 12.63
CA ALA A 424 11.21 1.62 12.51
C ALA A 424 12.67 1.51 13.00
N THR A 425 13.33 0.42 12.62
CA THR A 425 14.72 0.14 13.01
C THR A 425 14.96 0.07 14.52
N THR A 426 13.89 -0.20 15.31
CA THR A 426 13.99 -0.47 16.73
C THR A 426 14.94 -1.64 16.97
N GLY A 427 16.00 -1.41 17.75
CA GLY A 427 16.91 -2.48 18.17
C GLY A 427 16.32 -3.24 19.35
N TYR A 428 16.59 -4.54 19.45
CA TYR A 428 16.28 -5.32 20.63
C TYR A 428 17.30 -6.44 20.84
N ARG A 429 17.50 -6.82 22.09
CA ARG A 429 18.33 -7.99 22.47
C ARG A 429 17.96 -8.47 23.86
N GLU A 430 18.19 -9.74 24.12
CA GLU A 430 18.24 -10.26 25.48
C GLU A 430 19.58 -9.91 26.11
N SER A 431 19.57 -9.49 27.36
CA SER A 431 20.75 -8.99 28.08
C SER A 431 20.69 -9.36 29.57
N SER A 432 21.82 -9.79 30.11
CA SER A 432 22.03 -9.92 31.54
C SER A 432 22.87 -8.76 32.10
N ALA A 433 23.17 -7.74 31.30
CA ALA A 433 23.98 -6.60 31.73
C ALA A 433 23.16 -5.59 32.53
N GLY A 434 23.71 -5.08 33.58
CA GLY A 434 23.08 -4.08 34.45
C GLY A 434 22.39 -4.69 35.67
N ALA A 435 21.54 -3.91 36.34
CA ALA A 435 20.85 -4.39 37.53
C ALA A 435 19.77 -5.42 37.15
N PRO A 436 19.79 -6.63 37.70
CA PRO A 436 18.76 -7.63 37.43
C PRO A 436 17.39 -7.14 37.89
N SER A 437 16.34 -7.66 37.27
CA SER A 437 14.97 -7.51 37.75
C SER A 437 14.74 -8.40 39.00
N ALA A 438 13.59 -8.26 39.61
CA ALA A 438 13.19 -9.14 40.70
C ALA A 438 12.90 -10.59 40.21
N ASP A 439 12.79 -10.81 38.90
CA ASP A 439 12.51 -12.10 38.28
C ASP A 439 13.80 -12.91 38.02
N GLY A 440 14.92 -12.26 37.75
CA GLY A 440 16.18 -12.95 37.48
C GLY A 440 17.19 -12.10 36.72
N GLY A 441 18.12 -12.77 36.00
CA GLY A 441 19.29 -12.14 35.41
C GLY A 441 19.15 -11.67 33.96
N VAL A 442 18.14 -12.12 33.22
CA VAL A 442 17.97 -11.78 31.78
C VAL A 442 16.74 -10.90 31.59
N HIS A 443 16.90 -9.82 30.85
CA HIS A 443 15.83 -8.92 30.49
C HIS A 443 15.91 -8.59 28.99
N LEU A 444 14.82 -8.13 28.40
CA LEU A 444 14.76 -7.64 27.04
C LEU A 444 15.15 -6.16 27.02
N GLU A 445 16.26 -5.82 26.38
CA GLU A 445 16.62 -4.44 26.07
C GLU A 445 15.99 -4.03 24.74
N VAL A 446 15.28 -2.90 24.74
CA VAL A 446 14.68 -2.26 23.57
C VAL A 446 15.38 -0.94 23.33
N SER A 447 15.95 -0.76 22.14
CA SER A 447 16.64 0.46 21.72
C SER A 447 15.74 1.22 20.74
N PRO A 448 14.94 2.19 21.24
CA PRO A 448 14.06 2.97 20.38
C PRO A 448 14.83 3.81 19.38
N ASN A 449 14.34 3.88 18.14
CA ASN A 449 14.88 4.79 17.14
C ASN A 449 14.05 6.08 17.10
N PRO A 450 14.66 7.27 17.21
CA PRO A 450 13.96 8.55 17.21
C PRO A 450 13.58 8.99 15.79
N VAL A 451 12.62 8.31 15.18
CA VAL A 451 12.02 8.71 13.90
C VAL A 451 10.67 9.40 14.13
N ASP A 452 10.29 10.32 13.27
CA ASP A 452 9.11 11.17 13.40
C ASP A 452 7.77 10.39 13.39
N TYR A 453 7.74 9.20 12.76
CA TYR A 453 6.57 8.31 12.76
C TYR A 453 6.58 7.27 13.90
N GLY A 454 7.56 7.33 14.80
CA GLY A 454 7.62 6.48 15.99
C GLY A 454 8.40 5.18 15.82
N TRP A 455 8.41 4.37 16.87
CA TRP A 455 9.09 3.08 16.97
C TRP A 455 8.16 2.04 17.59
N GLY A 456 8.51 0.76 17.49
CA GLY A 456 7.75 -0.31 18.13
C GLY A 456 8.47 -1.66 18.14
N LEU A 457 8.09 -2.50 19.08
CA LEU A 457 8.49 -3.89 19.18
C LEU A 457 7.25 -4.75 19.44
N PHE A 458 7.01 -5.71 18.55
CA PHE A 458 5.80 -6.53 18.51
C PHE A 458 6.14 -7.98 18.83
N GLN A 459 5.47 -8.56 19.82
CA GLN A 459 5.64 -9.97 20.18
C GLN A 459 4.56 -10.80 19.50
N TYR A 460 4.94 -11.80 18.73
CA TYR A 460 4.03 -12.67 17.97
C TYR A 460 4.47 -14.14 17.97
N SER A 461 3.61 -15.04 17.49
CA SER A 461 3.98 -16.44 17.25
C SER A 461 4.69 -16.61 15.93
N GLY A 462 5.91 -17.10 15.94
CA GLY A 462 6.66 -17.45 14.73
C GLY A 462 6.05 -18.62 13.93
N THR A 463 5.11 -19.35 14.51
CA THR A 463 4.38 -20.45 13.86
C THR A 463 3.06 -20.01 13.24
N GLY A 464 2.65 -18.73 13.42
CA GLY A 464 1.35 -18.22 12.97
C GLY A 464 0.15 -18.69 13.79
N VAL A 465 0.37 -19.44 14.88
CA VAL A 465 -0.71 -19.92 15.75
C VAL A 465 -1.22 -18.81 16.63
N LEU A 466 -2.52 -18.51 16.51
CA LEU A 466 -3.23 -17.55 17.36
C LEU A 466 -3.46 -18.16 18.75
N ALA A 467 -3.21 -17.38 19.80
CA ALA A 467 -3.48 -17.87 21.17
C ALA A 467 -4.94 -17.59 21.55
N ASN A 468 -5.58 -18.57 22.17
CA ASN A 468 -6.90 -18.37 22.77
C ASN A 468 -6.72 -17.98 24.24
N LEU A 469 -6.73 -16.67 24.49
CA LEU A 469 -6.61 -16.05 25.81
C LEU A 469 -7.96 -15.54 26.33
N SER A 470 -9.09 -16.08 25.85
CA SER A 470 -10.44 -15.67 26.28
C SER A 470 -10.66 -15.79 27.80
N ASN A 471 -9.99 -16.75 28.46
CA ASN A 471 -10.04 -16.91 29.90
C ASN A 471 -9.36 -15.75 30.69
N PHE A 472 -8.63 -14.89 30.02
CA PHE A 472 -7.94 -13.74 30.62
C PHE A 472 -8.70 -12.42 30.45
N ALA A 473 -9.92 -12.43 29.97
CA ALA A 473 -10.72 -11.22 29.73
C ALA A 473 -10.90 -10.34 30.98
N GLY A 474 -11.04 -10.94 32.16
CA GLY A 474 -11.13 -10.25 33.45
C GLY A 474 -9.78 -9.99 34.14
N GLY A 475 -8.69 -10.41 33.48
CA GLY A 475 -7.36 -10.38 34.04
C GLY A 475 -6.52 -9.17 33.63
N ARG A 476 -5.21 -9.34 33.63
CA ARG A 476 -4.25 -8.26 33.42
C ARG A 476 -3.07 -8.69 32.56
N LEU A 477 -2.52 -7.75 31.80
CA LEU A 477 -1.20 -7.83 31.17
C LEU A 477 -0.18 -7.17 32.12
N ASN A 478 0.84 -7.93 32.50
CA ASN A 478 1.82 -7.50 33.50
C ASN A 478 3.24 -7.59 32.92
N PHE A 479 4.10 -6.66 33.29
CA PHE A 479 5.53 -6.69 32.99
C PHE A 479 6.31 -5.76 33.92
N LEU A 480 7.56 -6.06 34.10
CA LEU A 480 8.51 -5.13 34.71
C LEU A 480 9.10 -4.23 33.63
N VAL A 481 9.23 -2.96 33.91
CA VAL A 481 9.88 -1.99 33.04
C VAL A 481 10.88 -1.14 33.80
N ARG A 482 12.02 -0.85 33.14
CA ARG A 482 13.03 0.09 33.61
C ARG A 482 13.47 0.95 32.45
N SER A 483 13.60 2.25 32.68
CA SER A 483 14.02 3.20 31.65
C SER A 483 14.97 4.22 32.27
N ASP A 484 15.98 4.63 31.53
CA ASP A 484 16.93 5.66 31.95
C ASP A 484 16.39 7.07 31.62
N GLY A 485 15.11 7.33 31.95
CA GLY A 485 14.46 8.62 31.72
C GLY A 485 13.79 8.73 30.34
N TYR A 486 13.16 7.67 29.85
CA TYR A 486 12.40 7.73 28.59
C TYR A 486 11.39 8.90 28.63
N PRO A 487 11.41 9.83 27.66
CA PRO A 487 10.58 11.03 27.73
C PRO A 487 9.10 10.73 27.42
N GLY A 488 8.23 11.17 28.28
CA GLY A 488 6.78 11.16 28.06
C GLY A 488 6.13 9.78 28.19
N LYS A 489 5.18 9.52 27.31
CA LYS A 489 4.35 8.32 27.30
C LYS A 489 5.00 7.21 26.49
N ILE A 490 4.65 5.97 26.82
CA ILE A 490 4.81 4.80 25.95
C ILE A 490 3.43 4.29 25.53
N GLU A 491 3.37 3.52 24.46
CA GLU A 491 2.18 2.79 24.04
C GLU A 491 2.36 1.31 24.36
N VAL A 492 1.37 0.71 25.01
CA VAL A 492 1.28 -0.73 25.19
C VAL A 492 0.09 -1.24 24.43
N GLY A 493 0.27 -2.29 23.66
CA GLY A 493 -0.78 -2.79 22.78
C GLY A 493 -0.89 -4.31 22.78
N ILE A 494 -2.03 -4.75 22.28
CA ILE A 494 -2.29 -6.14 21.88
C ILE A 494 -2.99 -6.15 20.53
N SER A 495 -2.85 -7.25 19.79
CA SER A 495 -3.56 -7.45 18.54
C SER A 495 -4.23 -8.81 18.52
N THR A 496 -5.42 -8.85 17.97
CA THR A 496 -6.17 -10.09 17.71
C THR A 496 -6.53 -10.19 16.25
N ASP A 497 -6.67 -11.41 15.76
CA ASP A 497 -7.50 -11.70 14.59
C ASP A 497 -8.96 -11.81 15.06
N THR A 498 -9.87 -12.10 14.15
CA THR A 498 -11.27 -12.44 14.42
C THR A 498 -11.65 -13.68 13.63
N GLU A 499 -12.85 -14.20 13.84
CA GLU A 499 -13.41 -15.26 12.98
C GLU A 499 -13.40 -14.87 11.49
N ASP A 500 -13.46 -13.58 11.21
CA ASP A 500 -13.44 -13.03 9.84
C ASP A 500 -12.05 -12.70 9.31
N ARG A 501 -10.98 -13.02 10.05
CA ARG A 501 -9.62 -12.64 9.70
C ARG A 501 -9.41 -11.12 9.60
N ASP A 502 -10.17 -10.35 10.36
CA ASP A 502 -9.98 -8.91 10.50
C ASP A 502 -9.07 -8.63 11.68
N VAL A 503 -7.86 -8.19 11.42
CA VAL A 503 -6.94 -7.79 12.49
C VAL A 503 -7.51 -6.60 13.25
N GLN A 504 -7.56 -6.75 14.55
CA GLN A 504 -7.97 -5.73 15.49
C GLN A 504 -6.80 -5.41 16.42
N GLU A 505 -6.54 -4.15 16.62
CA GLU A 505 -5.47 -3.68 17.51
C GLU A 505 -6.05 -2.74 18.57
N ALA A 506 -5.50 -2.81 19.77
CA ALA A 506 -5.74 -1.82 20.80
C ALA A 506 -4.41 -1.36 21.37
N PHE A 507 -4.25 -0.05 21.46
CA PHE A 507 -3.10 0.62 22.05
C PHE A 507 -3.53 1.56 23.15
N LEU A 508 -2.85 1.49 24.27
CA LEU A 508 -3.03 2.39 25.40
C LEU A 508 -1.78 3.25 25.54
N GLN A 509 -1.95 4.55 25.45
CA GLN A 509 -0.89 5.49 25.81
C GLN A 509 -0.83 5.62 27.32
N ILE A 510 0.29 5.22 27.91
CA ILE A 510 0.49 5.28 29.36
C ILE A 510 1.60 6.27 29.71
N ALA A 511 1.26 7.22 30.58
CA ALA A 511 2.21 8.18 31.13
C ALA A 511 2.82 7.64 32.44
N PRO A 512 3.99 8.14 32.88
CA PRO A 512 4.51 7.83 34.20
C PRO A 512 3.47 8.01 35.30
N GLY A 513 3.33 7.00 36.13
CA GLY A 513 2.31 6.91 37.19
C GLY A 513 1.03 6.16 36.78
N GLN A 514 0.75 5.97 35.49
CA GLN A 514 -0.40 5.20 35.04
C GLN A 514 -0.08 3.69 34.98
N TYR A 515 -0.96 2.86 35.53
CA TYR A 515 -0.81 1.40 35.59
C TYR A 515 0.51 0.92 36.23
N GLY A 516 1.19 1.76 37.03
CA GLY A 516 2.50 1.47 37.61
C GLY A 516 3.70 1.81 36.74
N TYR A 517 3.50 2.29 35.51
CA TYR A 517 4.61 2.70 34.63
C TYR A 517 5.43 3.83 35.26
N CYS A 518 6.75 3.66 35.26
CA CYS A 518 7.69 4.71 35.61
C CYS A 518 8.78 4.83 34.54
N ASN A 519 9.31 6.04 34.38
CA ASN A 519 10.39 6.35 33.45
C ASN A 519 11.71 6.61 34.18
N THR A 520 11.95 5.91 35.29
CA THR A 520 13.14 6.05 36.13
C THR A 520 14.08 4.86 35.94
N ASN A 521 15.32 5.03 36.40
CA ASN A 521 16.33 3.97 36.43
C ASN A 521 16.09 2.90 37.52
N SER A 522 14.83 2.63 37.85
CA SER A 522 14.38 1.59 38.75
C SER A 522 13.36 0.69 38.06
N TRP A 523 13.32 -0.59 38.41
CA TRP A 523 12.29 -1.49 37.95
C TRP A 523 10.93 -1.13 38.55
N CYS A 524 9.94 -0.97 37.66
CA CYS A 524 8.55 -0.73 38.02
C CYS A 524 7.68 -1.83 37.44
N GLU A 525 6.70 -2.26 38.21
CA GLU A 525 5.69 -3.21 37.75
C GLU A 525 4.56 -2.45 37.06
N VAL A 526 4.37 -2.75 35.79
CA VAL A 526 3.22 -2.29 35.00
C VAL A 526 2.18 -3.38 34.96
N SER A 527 0.94 -3.03 35.28
CA SER A 527 -0.16 -3.98 35.35
C SER A 527 -1.42 -3.34 34.76
N ILE A 528 -1.78 -3.77 33.55
CA ILE A 528 -2.85 -3.18 32.73
C ILE A 528 -4.04 -4.14 32.69
N PRO A 529 -5.25 -3.74 33.08
CA PRO A 529 -6.44 -4.58 32.93
C PRO A 529 -6.70 -4.88 31.43
N ILE A 530 -6.98 -6.13 31.10
CA ILE A 530 -7.35 -6.51 29.73
C ILE A 530 -8.60 -5.77 29.26
N SER A 531 -9.52 -5.50 30.19
CA SER A 531 -10.71 -4.67 29.92
C SER A 531 -10.39 -3.27 29.39
N ALA A 532 -9.23 -2.70 29.71
CA ALA A 532 -8.81 -1.39 29.16
C ALA A 532 -8.52 -1.48 27.67
N PHE A 533 -7.91 -2.56 27.20
CA PHE A 533 -7.70 -2.79 25.75
C PHE A 533 -9.02 -3.05 25.03
N VAL A 534 -9.93 -3.84 25.63
CA VAL A 534 -11.25 -4.09 25.07
C VAL A 534 -12.08 -2.80 25.01
N ALA A 535 -11.95 -1.91 26.00
CA ALA A 535 -12.60 -0.60 25.99
C ALA A 535 -12.04 0.32 24.89
N ALA A 536 -10.73 0.23 24.60
CA ALA A 536 -10.09 0.97 23.52
C ALA A 536 -10.49 0.45 22.11
N ASN A 537 -10.69 -0.87 21.98
CA ASN A 537 -11.23 -1.49 20.77
C ASN A 537 -12.17 -2.66 21.12
N PRO A 538 -13.49 -2.44 21.13
CA PRO A 538 -14.48 -3.49 21.42
C PRO A 538 -14.54 -4.64 20.41
N ARG A 539 -13.85 -4.51 19.28
CA ARG A 539 -13.78 -5.56 18.25
C ARG A 539 -12.67 -6.59 18.52
N LEU A 540 -11.85 -6.39 19.55
CA LEU A 540 -10.85 -7.39 19.93
C LEU A 540 -11.52 -8.73 20.26
N ASP A 541 -10.96 -9.81 19.71
CA ASP A 541 -11.41 -11.16 20.00
C ASP A 541 -10.28 -11.98 20.66
N LEU A 542 -10.33 -12.07 21.97
CA LEU A 542 -9.30 -12.77 22.77
C LEU A 542 -9.20 -14.28 22.47
N ARG A 543 -10.11 -14.85 21.66
CA ARG A 543 -9.96 -16.22 21.17
C ARG A 543 -8.86 -16.34 20.12
N PHE A 544 -8.45 -15.22 19.51
CA PHE A 544 -7.53 -15.18 18.37
C PHE A 544 -6.39 -14.16 18.57
N VAL A 545 -5.71 -14.20 19.71
CA VAL A 545 -4.64 -13.23 20.01
C VAL A 545 -3.42 -13.51 19.13
N ASN A 546 -3.08 -12.54 18.30
CA ASN A 546 -1.95 -12.55 17.37
C ASN A 546 -0.69 -11.93 18.04
N PHE A 547 -0.70 -10.62 18.25
CA PHE A 547 0.35 -9.97 19.06
C PHE A 547 -0.10 -9.94 20.52
N ARG A 548 0.61 -10.70 21.34
CA ARG A 548 0.28 -10.87 22.76
C ARG A 548 0.79 -9.72 23.61
N PHE A 549 1.75 -8.98 23.06
CA PHE A 549 2.33 -7.78 23.64
C PHE A 549 2.94 -6.91 22.55
N ILE A 550 2.71 -5.62 22.66
CA ILE A 550 3.34 -4.59 21.83
C ILE A 550 3.81 -3.49 22.77
N ILE A 551 5.05 -3.03 22.59
CA ILE A 551 5.52 -1.79 23.18
C ILE A 551 5.98 -0.87 22.07
N ALA A 552 5.52 0.39 22.12
CA ALA A 552 5.72 1.33 21.04
C ALA A 552 5.69 2.78 21.51
N ASP A 553 5.99 3.68 20.61
CA ASP A 553 5.70 5.10 20.69
C ASP A 553 5.40 5.59 19.27
N ARG A 554 4.21 5.25 18.78
CA ARG A 554 3.75 5.57 17.43
C ARG A 554 3.03 6.92 17.46
N TYR A 555 3.36 7.79 16.54
CA TYR A 555 2.65 9.06 16.36
C TYR A 555 2.55 9.98 17.61
N SER A 556 3.09 9.58 18.76
CA SER A 556 3.08 10.40 19.97
C SER A 556 4.28 11.35 20.05
N PHE A 557 5.06 11.45 18.98
CA PHE A 557 6.13 12.45 18.82
C PHE A 557 5.60 13.88 18.73
N THR A 558 4.31 14.09 18.54
CA THR A 558 3.69 15.42 18.62
C THR A 558 3.99 16.05 19.97
N GLY A 559 4.82 17.10 20.00
CA GLY A 559 5.28 17.77 21.22
C GLY A 559 6.58 17.22 21.81
N LYS A 560 7.22 16.19 21.22
CA LYS A 560 8.59 15.78 21.58
C LYS A 560 9.61 16.65 20.80
N PRO A 561 10.77 16.94 21.39
CA PRO A 561 11.79 17.70 20.70
C PRO A 561 12.20 17.02 19.38
N PRO A 562 12.26 17.73 18.24
CA PRO A 562 12.56 17.13 16.93
C PRO A 562 14.00 16.61 16.79
N ASN A 563 14.85 16.77 17.79
CA ASN A 563 16.29 16.45 17.77
C ASN A 563 16.70 15.49 18.88
N LEU A 564 15.85 14.51 19.26
CA LEU A 564 16.27 13.44 20.17
C LEU A 564 17.30 12.55 19.46
N THR A 565 18.56 12.88 19.59
CA THR A 565 19.67 11.97 19.27
C THR A 565 19.76 10.90 20.34
N GLY A 566 19.14 9.74 20.07
CA GLY A 566 19.13 8.59 20.97
C GLY A 566 18.06 8.69 22.07
N LEU A 567 17.04 7.86 21.97
CA LEU A 567 16.11 7.64 23.07
C LEU A 567 16.75 6.70 24.09
N PRO A 568 16.47 6.88 25.39
CA PRO A 568 16.93 5.94 26.42
C PRO A 568 16.43 4.52 26.17
N LEU A 569 17.24 3.54 26.58
CA LEU A 569 16.85 2.14 26.54
C LEU A 569 15.63 1.91 27.43
N LEU A 570 14.73 1.08 26.94
CA LEU A 570 13.69 0.44 27.74
C LEU A 570 14.10 -1.00 28.02
N ARG A 571 14.02 -1.43 29.26
CA ARG A 571 14.26 -2.80 29.68
C ARG A 571 12.96 -3.40 30.15
N ILE A 572 12.65 -4.60 29.68
CA ILE A 572 11.38 -5.29 29.97
C ILE A 572 11.71 -6.68 30.52
N ASP A 573 10.98 -7.09 31.53
CA ASP A 573 11.10 -8.40 32.11
C ASP A 573 9.76 -8.88 32.68
N ASN A 574 9.69 -10.14 33.09
CA ASN A 574 8.53 -10.76 33.71
C ASN A 574 7.20 -10.48 33.00
N LEU A 575 7.24 -10.59 31.67
CA LEU A 575 6.11 -10.28 30.80
C LEU A 575 5.11 -11.45 30.76
N HIS A 576 3.89 -11.23 31.23
CA HIS A 576 2.88 -12.28 31.33
C HIS A 576 1.45 -11.75 31.44
N TRP A 577 0.50 -12.61 31.12
CA TRP A 577 -0.92 -12.40 31.37
C TRP A 577 -1.33 -13.13 32.65
N THR A 578 -2.23 -12.55 33.46
CA THR A 578 -2.90 -13.19 34.61
C THR A 578 -4.40 -13.10 34.46
N ARG A 579 -5.11 -14.08 35.07
CA ARG A 579 -6.57 -14.04 35.17
C ARG A 579 -7.05 -13.08 36.23
#